data_59b0cda5a3f9fff735f8f7c7cad5f4d6
#
_entry.id   59b0cda5a3f9fff735f8f7c7cad5f4d6
#
_cell.length_a   1.000
_cell.length_b   1.000
_cell.length_c   1.000
_cell.angle_alpha   90.00
_cell.angle_beta   90.00
_cell.angle_gamma   90.00
#
_symmetry.space_group_name_H-M   'P 1'
#
loop_
_entity.id
_entity.type
_entity.pdbx_description
1 polymer ?
#
loop_
_entity_poly.entity_id
_entity_poly.type
_entity_poly.pdbx_seq_one_letter_code
_entity_poly.pdbx_strand_id
1 'polypeptide(L)'
;MNIKEAKEEIKHTLLAYNRKDVAGRYTFPRLRQRPILLMGPPGIGKTAVMEQVAEECGVGLVAYTITHHTRQSAVGLPRIVTRCYNGKEVSITEYTLSEIIASVYDCMERTGKKEGILFIDEINCVSETLAPTMLQFLQNKTFGSHSVPEGWLIAAAGNPPEYNKSVREFDIVTLDRVRRMDIEADLDVWMEYAWKKEIHGSILAYLGMKKDHFYSVENTVDGKFFVTARGWEDLSEILKAYEELGVEITENLIGEYLCRDEIARSYFASYQLYRKYGEDYGLKRLLSGEMAEEEQQKKVKMAEGASFEERFLVTGLLLSGLNGSFLDYEKLDKETGAVYQELLHLKAFLHDKKDMTALDEFTDVKKKSLAVRLEAELLNLEQQTTEEFVIRTLEEFSLTIRKEHITDTETGFERIRQLFTEMVEKRKDCAKKISRELERAFAFMKACFGDGQETVLFVTGLTRNSHAAAFIREYGCDPYFACSEKLLYRKQEKKLQEECESLLKI
;
A
#
# COMPACT_ATOMS: atom_id res chain seq x y z
N MET A 1 -0.26 -10.99 16.20
CA MET A 1 -0.97 -9.80 15.66
C MET A 1 -0.85 -9.76 14.15
N ASN A 2 -1.81 -9.12 13.45
CA ASN A 2 -1.69 -8.95 12.01
C ASN A 2 -0.84 -7.70 11.65
N ILE A 3 -0.51 -7.57 10.36
CA ILE A 3 0.38 -6.49 9.88
C ILE A 3 -0.23 -5.09 10.01
N LYS A 4 -1.57 -4.96 9.99
CA LYS A 4 -2.29 -3.68 10.14
C LYS A 4 -2.23 -3.20 11.60
N GLU A 5 -2.41 -4.11 12.55
CA GLU A 5 -2.24 -3.81 13.98
C GLU A 5 -0.80 -3.40 14.29
N ALA A 6 0.19 -4.11 13.70
CA ALA A 6 1.59 -3.75 13.85
C ALA A 6 1.89 -2.35 13.30
N LYS A 7 1.32 -2.01 12.15
CA LYS A 7 1.45 -0.67 11.54
C LYS A 7 0.99 0.44 12.49
N GLU A 8 -0.19 0.31 13.08
CA GLU A 8 -0.72 1.30 14.02
C GLU A 8 0.14 1.40 15.30
N GLU A 9 0.62 0.27 15.81
CA GLU A 9 1.51 0.26 16.98
C GLU A 9 2.87 0.90 16.70
N ILE A 10 3.42 0.74 15.49
CA ILE A 10 4.65 1.41 15.07
C ILE A 10 4.42 2.93 14.99
N LYS A 11 3.31 3.37 14.41
CA LYS A 11 2.92 4.79 14.33
C LYS A 11 2.80 5.39 15.74
N HIS A 12 2.06 4.75 16.62
CA HIS A 12 1.91 5.21 18.00
C HIS A 12 3.25 5.28 18.74
N THR A 13 4.14 4.31 18.52
CA THR A 13 5.48 4.30 19.11
C THR A 13 6.32 5.45 18.58
N LEU A 14 6.31 5.68 17.26
CA LEU A 14 7.03 6.78 16.63
C LEU A 14 6.56 8.15 17.19
N LEU A 15 5.25 8.36 17.24
CA LEU A 15 4.66 9.59 17.79
C LEU A 15 5.00 9.78 19.28
N ALA A 16 4.95 8.72 20.09
CA ALA A 16 5.28 8.78 21.51
C ALA A 16 6.76 9.12 21.74
N TYR A 17 7.67 8.51 20.96
CA TYR A 17 9.11 8.73 21.12
C TYR A 17 9.55 10.10 20.59
N ASN A 18 8.87 10.62 19.58
CA ASN A 18 9.17 11.92 18.97
C ASN A 18 8.38 13.08 19.60
N ARG A 19 7.63 12.83 20.68
CA ARG A 19 6.94 13.88 21.42
C ARG A 19 7.93 14.88 21.99
N LYS A 20 7.68 16.19 21.77
CA LYS A 20 8.51 17.30 22.26
C LYS A 20 7.81 18.11 23.35
N ASP A 21 8.61 18.71 24.22
CA ASP A 21 8.14 19.70 25.19
C ASP A 21 7.97 21.08 24.54
N VAL A 22 7.50 22.06 25.31
CA VAL A 22 7.31 23.47 24.85
C VAL A 22 8.63 24.12 24.39
N ALA A 23 9.78 23.57 24.78
CA ALA A 23 11.11 24.05 24.39
C ALA A 23 11.67 23.30 23.15
N GLY A 24 10.87 22.40 22.54
CA GLY A 24 11.25 21.61 21.36
C GLY A 24 12.17 20.42 21.67
N ARG A 25 12.35 20.03 22.93
CA ARG A 25 13.18 18.89 23.33
C ARG A 25 12.35 17.62 23.42
N TYR A 26 12.92 16.48 22.99
CA TYR A 26 12.25 15.19 23.11
C TYR A 26 11.97 14.85 24.58
N THR A 27 10.71 14.53 24.88
CA THR A 27 10.27 14.22 26.26
C THR A 27 10.60 12.80 26.66
N PHE A 28 10.76 11.89 25.69
CA PHE A 28 11.05 10.48 25.95
C PHE A 28 12.56 10.23 25.89
N PRO A 29 13.22 9.84 27.02
CA PRO A 29 14.66 9.63 27.05
C PRO A 29 15.12 8.57 26.06
N ARG A 30 16.11 8.87 25.24
CA ARG A 30 16.64 8.01 24.19
C ARG A 30 17.01 6.60 24.69
N LEU A 31 17.63 6.49 25.85
CA LEU A 31 18.03 5.20 26.44
C LEU A 31 16.84 4.32 26.87
N ARG A 32 15.66 4.92 27.04
CA ARG A 32 14.42 4.20 27.36
C ARG A 32 13.58 3.85 26.14
N GLN A 33 13.92 4.35 24.97
CA GLN A 33 13.25 3.98 23.72
C GLN A 33 13.67 2.57 23.32
N ARG A 34 12.79 1.60 23.46
CA ARG A 34 13.06 0.22 23.03
C ARG A 34 12.94 0.13 21.49
N PRO A 35 13.94 -0.43 20.78
CA PRO A 35 13.81 -0.74 19.38
C PRO A 35 12.65 -1.70 19.12
N ILE A 36 11.97 -1.52 18.01
CA ILE A 36 10.91 -2.46 17.57
C ILE A 36 11.57 -3.67 16.92
N LEU A 37 11.10 -4.86 17.25
CA LEU A 37 11.51 -6.11 16.62
C LEU A 37 10.29 -6.83 16.05
N LEU A 38 10.15 -6.81 14.71
CA LEU A 38 9.11 -7.52 13.99
C LEU A 38 9.54 -8.96 13.73
N MET A 39 8.86 -9.92 14.33
CA MET A 39 9.08 -11.34 14.09
C MET A 39 7.89 -11.92 13.35
N GLY A 40 8.14 -12.56 12.22
CA GLY A 40 7.04 -13.14 11.44
C GLY A 40 7.52 -13.83 10.17
N PRO A 41 6.63 -14.60 9.54
CA PRO A 41 6.96 -15.37 8.35
C PRO A 41 7.45 -14.49 7.19
N PRO A 42 8.19 -15.06 6.22
CA PRO A 42 8.66 -14.31 5.04
C PRO A 42 7.47 -13.89 4.14
N GLY A 43 7.63 -12.78 3.42
CA GLY A 43 6.66 -12.35 2.40
C GLY A 43 5.32 -11.80 2.91
N ILE A 44 5.21 -11.43 4.21
CA ILE A 44 3.98 -10.85 4.81
C ILE A 44 3.95 -9.32 4.83
N GLY A 45 4.95 -8.64 4.23
CA GLY A 45 4.96 -7.18 4.11
C GLY A 45 5.66 -6.42 5.25
N LYS A 46 6.57 -7.04 6.02
CA LYS A 46 7.30 -6.37 7.12
C LYS A 46 8.03 -5.10 6.69
N THR A 47 8.70 -5.13 5.54
CA THR A 47 9.40 -3.95 4.98
C THR A 47 8.41 -2.92 4.45
N ALA A 48 7.40 -3.33 3.70
CA ALA A 48 6.37 -2.46 3.14
C ALA A 48 5.61 -1.65 4.23
N VAL A 49 5.41 -2.24 5.40
CA VAL A 49 4.78 -1.54 6.54
C VAL A 49 5.64 -0.37 7.02
N MET A 50 6.97 -0.51 7.03
CA MET A 50 7.86 0.58 7.42
C MET A 50 7.80 1.75 6.44
N GLU A 51 7.74 1.45 5.14
CA GLU A 51 7.56 2.45 4.08
C GLU A 51 6.24 3.21 4.25
N GLN A 52 5.14 2.48 4.45
CA GLN A 52 3.82 3.09 4.68
C GLN A 52 3.78 3.96 5.94
N VAL A 53 4.39 3.51 7.04
CA VAL A 53 4.44 4.31 8.29
C VAL A 53 5.27 5.58 8.09
N ALA A 54 6.41 5.49 7.42
CA ALA A 54 7.28 6.64 7.17
C ALA A 54 6.57 7.67 6.28
N GLU A 55 5.85 7.22 5.26
CA GLU A 55 5.05 8.07 4.37
C GLU A 55 3.90 8.75 5.12
N GLU A 56 3.07 7.98 5.84
CA GLU A 56 1.90 8.50 6.57
C GLU A 56 2.28 9.46 7.71
N CYS A 57 3.43 9.23 8.36
CA CYS A 57 3.93 10.12 9.41
C CYS A 57 4.79 11.28 8.86
N GLY A 58 5.10 11.29 7.56
CA GLY A 58 5.93 12.32 6.94
C GLY A 58 7.39 12.33 7.41
N VAL A 59 7.92 11.19 7.90
CA VAL A 59 9.28 11.03 8.43
C VAL A 59 10.23 10.39 7.43
N GLY A 60 11.54 10.43 7.70
CA GLY A 60 12.55 9.74 6.88
C GLY A 60 12.51 8.23 7.10
N LEU A 61 12.91 7.46 6.09
CA LEU A 61 13.13 6.02 6.18
C LEU A 61 14.51 5.67 5.64
N VAL A 62 15.26 4.91 6.42
CA VAL A 62 16.46 4.20 5.96
C VAL A 62 16.24 2.72 6.18
N ALA A 63 16.09 1.96 5.11
CA ALA A 63 15.95 0.51 5.14
C ALA A 63 17.32 -0.13 4.81
N TYR A 64 17.76 -1.04 5.67
CA TYR A 64 19.07 -1.64 5.59
C TYR A 64 19.03 -3.15 5.78
N THR A 65 19.44 -3.89 4.76
CA THR A 65 19.54 -5.36 4.85
C THR A 65 20.92 -5.76 5.34
N ILE A 66 20.99 -6.37 6.51
CA ILE A 66 22.26 -6.58 7.22
C ILE A 66 23.05 -7.82 6.76
N THR A 67 22.43 -8.73 6.04
CA THR A 67 23.03 -10.04 5.66
C THR A 67 24.27 -9.94 4.79
N HIS A 68 24.40 -8.87 4.00
CA HIS A 68 25.54 -8.65 3.09
C HIS A 68 26.68 -7.88 3.74
N HIS A 69 26.54 -7.48 5.02
CA HIS A 69 27.52 -6.63 5.68
C HIS A 69 28.53 -7.42 6.52
N THR A 70 29.76 -6.98 6.41
CA THR A 70 30.83 -7.40 7.31
C THR A 70 30.81 -6.55 8.59
N ARG A 71 31.48 -7.01 9.64
CA ARG A 71 31.64 -6.20 10.84
C ARG A 71 32.29 -4.84 10.56
N GLN A 72 33.20 -4.79 9.58
CA GLN A 72 33.92 -3.55 9.24
C GLN A 72 33.02 -2.53 8.53
N SER A 73 32.17 -2.96 7.61
CA SER A 73 31.22 -2.07 6.94
C SER A 73 30.13 -1.56 7.89
N ALA A 74 29.62 -2.45 8.76
CA ALA A 74 28.55 -2.10 9.70
C ALA A 74 29.02 -1.18 10.83
N VAL A 75 30.23 -1.40 11.38
CA VAL A 75 30.75 -0.67 12.57
C VAL A 75 31.66 0.50 12.20
N GLY A 76 32.29 0.45 11.05
CA GLY A 76 33.37 1.34 10.60
C GLY A 76 34.74 0.72 10.74
N LEU A 77 35.72 1.36 10.10
CA LEU A 77 37.13 0.92 10.14
C LEU A 77 37.88 1.53 11.34
N PRO A 78 38.72 0.75 12.03
CA PRO A 78 39.55 1.30 13.10
C PRO A 78 40.60 2.27 12.51
N ARG A 79 40.70 3.45 13.10
CA ARG A 79 41.67 4.48 12.79
C ARG A 79 42.46 4.83 14.05
N ILE A 80 43.79 4.88 13.92
CA ILE A 80 44.66 5.33 15.01
C ILE A 80 44.68 6.87 15.00
N VAL A 81 44.34 7.47 16.14
CA VAL A 81 44.33 8.92 16.35
C VAL A 81 45.15 9.23 17.59
N THR A 82 45.99 10.27 17.55
CA THR A 82 46.76 10.73 18.71
C THR A 82 45.93 11.76 19.47
N ARG A 83 45.72 11.53 20.75
CA ARG A 83 45.09 12.49 21.68
C ARG A 83 45.99 12.78 22.85
N CYS A 84 45.89 14.02 23.37
CA CYS A 84 46.64 14.45 24.55
C CYS A 84 45.77 14.32 25.81
N TYR A 85 46.20 13.51 26.75
CA TYR A 85 45.59 13.36 28.09
C TYR A 85 46.58 13.75 29.15
N ASN A 86 46.22 14.74 29.99
CA ASN A 86 47.07 15.27 31.05
C ASN A 86 48.49 15.64 30.57
N GLY A 87 48.61 16.23 29.38
CA GLY A 87 49.90 16.61 28.79
C GLY A 87 50.73 15.49 28.20
N LYS A 88 50.18 14.26 28.08
CA LYS A 88 50.82 13.11 27.41
C LYS A 88 50.10 12.75 26.17
N GLU A 89 50.81 12.60 25.06
CA GLU A 89 50.29 12.09 23.82
C GLU A 89 50.08 10.57 23.92
N VAL A 90 48.88 10.14 23.65
CA VAL A 90 48.49 8.73 23.67
C VAL A 90 47.81 8.42 22.34
N SER A 91 48.23 7.31 21.70
CA SER A 91 47.53 6.79 20.51
C SER A 91 46.32 5.98 20.95
N ILE A 92 45.16 6.35 20.43
CA ILE A 92 43.90 5.65 20.66
C ILE A 92 43.32 5.14 19.37
N THR A 93 42.50 4.10 19.44
CA THR A 93 41.74 3.61 18.29
C THR A 93 40.36 4.24 18.30
N GLU A 94 40.04 4.95 17.22
CA GLU A 94 38.68 5.42 16.92
C GLU A 94 38.17 4.67 15.70
N TYR A 95 36.84 4.54 15.60
CA TYR A 95 36.22 3.98 14.41
C TYR A 95 35.73 5.08 13.50
N THR A 96 35.84 4.88 12.18
CA THR A 96 35.17 5.77 11.22
C THR A 96 33.65 5.67 11.40
N LEU A 97 32.91 6.62 10.85
CA LEU A 97 31.45 6.58 10.88
C LEU A 97 30.94 5.28 10.24
N SER A 98 30.02 4.61 10.91
CA SER A 98 29.32 3.42 10.39
C SER A 98 28.51 3.79 9.15
N GLU A 99 28.53 2.95 8.11
CA GLU A 99 27.72 3.11 6.91
C GLU A 99 26.22 3.21 7.25
N ILE A 100 25.75 2.40 8.22
CA ILE A 100 24.35 2.43 8.71
C ILE A 100 23.98 3.81 9.29
N ILE A 101 24.88 4.42 10.07
CA ILE A 101 24.63 5.74 10.65
C ILE A 101 24.82 6.83 9.59
N ALA A 102 25.79 6.68 8.70
CA ALA A 102 26.01 7.61 7.58
C ALA A 102 24.76 7.71 6.70
N SER A 103 24.15 6.59 6.36
CA SER A 103 22.90 6.54 5.56
C SER A 103 21.75 7.31 6.22
N VAL A 104 21.71 7.36 7.57
CA VAL A 104 20.72 8.19 8.29
C VAL A 104 21.01 9.68 8.08
N TYR A 105 22.27 10.12 8.19
CA TYR A 105 22.65 11.51 7.94
C TYR A 105 22.39 11.90 6.48
N ASP A 106 22.74 11.03 5.52
CA ASP A 106 22.51 11.27 4.09
C ASP A 106 20.98 11.42 3.81
N CYS A 107 20.16 10.60 4.45
CA CYS A 107 18.71 10.73 4.35
C CYS A 107 18.21 12.07 4.94
N MET A 108 18.76 12.49 6.09
CA MET A 108 18.41 13.79 6.70
C MET A 108 18.81 14.96 5.82
N GLU A 109 20.01 14.93 5.22
CA GLU A 109 20.49 15.99 4.33
C GLU A 109 19.66 16.04 3.04
N ARG A 110 19.41 14.90 2.42
CA ARG A 110 18.66 14.79 1.16
C ARG A 110 17.20 15.20 1.32
N THR A 111 16.54 14.75 2.38
CA THR A 111 15.09 14.95 2.57
C THR A 111 14.72 16.15 3.42
N GLY A 112 15.66 16.74 4.16
CA GLY A 112 15.40 17.77 5.15
C GLY A 112 14.65 17.30 6.40
N LYS A 113 14.33 16.01 6.50
CA LYS A 113 13.56 15.40 7.59
C LYS A 113 14.48 15.09 8.77
N LYS A 114 14.19 15.66 9.93
CA LYS A 114 15.00 15.45 11.16
C LYS A 114 14.59 14.19 11.94
N GLU A 115 13.42 13.64 11.68
CA GLU A 115 12.84 12.47 12.31
C GLU A 115 12.68 11.34 11.31
N GLY A 116 12.84 10.09 11.75
CA GLY A 116 12.79 8.96 10.84
C GLY A 116 12.74 7.59 11.50
N ILE A 117 12.75 6.58 10.65
CA ILE A 117 12.86 5.17 11.02
C ILE A 117 14.14 4.63 10.39
N LEU A 118 15.02 4.06 11.23
CA LEU A 118 16.11 3.20 10.78
C LEU A 118 15.64 1.76 10.89
N PHE A 119 15.33 1.16 9.75
CA PHE A 119 14.84 -0.20 9.65
C PHE A 119 15.96 -1.16 9.24
N ILE A 120 16.20 -2.19 10.05
CA ILE A 120 17.21 -3.21 9.82
C ILE A 120 16.51 -4.53 9.53
N ASP A 121 16.55 -4.96 8.27
CA ASP A 121 15.94 -6.21 7.86
C ASP A 121 16.89 -7.39 8.07
N GLU A 122 16.31 -8.58 8.29
CA GLU A 122 16.99 -9.86 8.49
C GLU A 122 17.99 -9.86 9.67
N ILE A 123 17.67 -9.13 10.73
CA ILE A 123 18.57 -8.92 11.88
C ILE A 123 19.06 -10.22 12.55
N ASN A 124 18.35 -11.31 12.42
CA ASN A 124 18.70 -12.61 12.98
C ASN A 124 19.40 -13.56 11.98
N CYS A 125 19.68 -13.09 10.76
CA CYS A 125 20.45 -13.79 9.74
C CYS A 125 21.91 -13.31 9.65
N VAL A 126 22.34 -12.45 10.57
CA VAL A 126 23.69 -11.87 10.59
C VAL A 126 24.77 -12.92 10.90
N SER A 127 25.99 -12.69 10.40
CA SER A 127 27.14 -13.55 10.69
C SER A 127 27.45 -13.60 12.20
N GLU A 128 28.09 -14.69 12.63
CA GLU A 128 28.49 -14.89 14.05
C GLU A 128 29.33 -13.75 14.62
N THR A 129 30.17 -13.19 13.78
CA THR A 129 31.08 -12.11 14.18
C THR A 129 30.37 -10.75 14.30
N LEU A 130 29.27 -10.57 13.57
CA LEU A 130 28.52 -9.32 13.57
C LEU A 130 27.37 -9.32 14.59
N ALA A 131 26.75 -10.47 14.87
CA ALA A 131 25.58 -10.58 15.74
C ALA A 131 25.73 -9.90 17.11
N PRO A 132 26.81 -10.11 17.89
CA PRO A 132 26.96 -9.42 19.18
C PRO A 132 27.00 -7.90 19.06
N THR A 133 27.61 -7.41 17.98
CA THR A 133 27.70 -5.95 17.73
C THR A 133 26.35 -5.36 17.34
N MET A 134 25.56 -6.07 16.55
CA MET A 134 24.22 -5.64 16.18
C MET A 134 23.27 -5.63 17.38
N LEU A 135 23.36 -6.64 18.25
CA LEU A 135 22.59 -6.68 19.49
C LEU A 135 22.97 -5.51 20.40
N GLN A 136 24.26 -5.20 20.52
CA GLN A 136 24.74 -4.04 21.27
C GLN A 136 24.25 -2.72 20.64
N PHE A 137 24.21 -2.64 19.33
CA PHE A 137 23.67 -1.50 18.60
C PHE A 137 22.18 -1.28 18.89
N LEU A 138 21.37 -2.33 18.85
CA LEU A 138 19.95 -2.23 19.21
C LEU A 138 19.77 -1.71 20.64
N GLN A 139 20.62 -2.11 21.59
CA GLN A 139 20.55 -1.69 22.98
C GLN A 139 20.99 -0.24 23.20
N ASN A 140 22.15 0.12 22.67
CA ASN A 140 22.82 1.39 22.95
C ASN A 140 22.57 2.47 21.89
N LYS A 141 22.06 2.07 20.71
CA LYS A 141 21.86 2.94 19.54
C LYS A 141 23.16 3.61 19.07
N THR A 142 24.30 2.93 19.27
CA THR A 142 25.63 3.43 18.92
C THR A 142 26.47 2.33 18.29
N PHE A 143 27.30 2.73 17.32
CA PHE A 143 28.44 1.98 16.86
C PHE A 143 29.71 2.73 17.26
N GLY A 144 30.52 2.15 18.15
CA GLY A 144 31.68 2.83 18.70
C GLY A 144 31.31 4.15 19.41
N SER A 145 31.90 5.25 18.96
CA SER A 145 31.60 6.62 19.44
C SER A 145 30.43 7.29 18.73
N HIS A 146 29.92 6.70 17.67
CA HIS A 146 28.90 7.30 16.82
C HIS A 146 27.50 6.79 17.20
N SER A 147 26.56 7.73 17.29
CA SER A 147 25.20 7.44 17.71
C SER A 147 24.20 7.75 16.59
N VAL A 148 23.12 6.98 16.52
CA VAL A 148 21.95 7.33 15.68
C VAL A 148 21.42 8.70 16.11
N PRO A 149 21.08 9.63 15.24
CA PRO A 149 20.51 10.92 15.59
C PRO A 149 19.24 10.83 16.46
N GLU A 150 19.00 11.85 17.29
CA GLU A 150 17.73 11.94 18.02
C GLU A 150 16.54 12.10 17.04
N GLY A 151 15.39 11.55 17.41
CA GLY A 151 14.21 11.53 16.55
C GLY A 151 14.14 10.34 15.60
N TRP A 152 15.18 9.48 15.59
CA TRP A 152 15.19 8.27 14.77
C TRP A 152 14.85 7.02 15.59
N LEU A 153 13.71 6.40 15.22
CA LEU A 153 13.27 5.12 15.76
C LEU A 153 14.07 3.99 15.11
N ILE A 154 14.64 3.09 15.92
CA ILE A 154 15.22 1.85 15.39
C ILE A 154 14.14 0.78 15.36
N ALA A 155 13.92 0.20 14.19
CA ALA A 155 13.09 -0.97 13.98
C ALA A 155 13.92 -2.06 13.29
N ALA A 156 13.67 -3.31 13.64
CA ALA A 156 14.32 -4.46 13.03
C ALA A 156 13.29 -5.51 12.67
N ALA A 157 13.59 -6.33 11.66
CA ALA A 157 12.78 -7.47 11.31
C ALA A 157 13.60 -8.76 11.26
N GLY A 158 12.96 -9.86 11.57
CA GLY A 158 13.54 -11.18 11.48
C GLY A 158 12.47 -12.23 11.14
N ASN A 159 12.93 -13.39 10.70
CA ASN A 159 12.08 -14.55 10.45
C ASN A 159 12.27 -15.57 11.58
N PRO A 160 11.21 -16.25 12.03
CA PRO A 160 11.35 -17.37 12.97
C PRO A 160 12.22 -18.52 12.42
N PRO A 161 12.87 -19.31 13.29
CA PRO A 161 13.77 -20.40 12.87
C PRO A 161 13.11 -21.46 12.00
N GLU A 162 11.80 -21.62 12.10
CA GLU A 162 11.01 -22.59 11.32
C GLU A 162 11.11 -22.33 9.81
N TYR A 163 11.29 -21.05 9.42
CA TYR A 163 11.36 -20.62 8.02
C TYR A 163 12.79 -20.56 7.46
N ASN A 164 13.78 -20.39 8.32
CA ASN A 164 15.17 -20.28 7.91
C ASN A 164 16.11 -20.89 8.94
N LYS A 165 16.77 -22.00 8.57
CA LYS A 165 17.72 -22.72 9.45
C LYS A 165 18.99 -21.93 9.79
N SER A 166 19.30 -20.88 9.03
CA SER A 166 20.45 -20.00 9.29
C SER A 166 20.17 -18.92 10.33
N VAL A 167 18.93 -18.85 10.80
CA VAL A 167 18.47 -17.87 11.78
C VAL A 167 18.92 -18.25 13.18
N ARG A 168 19.31 -17.23 13.94
CA ARG A 168 19.64 -17.36 15.36
C ARG A 168 18.48 -16.89 16.22
N GLU A 169 18.25 -17.59 17.30
CA GLU A 169 17.34 -17.15 18.34
C GLU A 169 18.00 -16.05 19.18
N PHE A 170 17.21 -15.04 19.54
CA PHE A 170 17.64 -14.01 20.45
C PHE A 170 17.57 -14.53 21.89
N ASP A 171 18.59 -14.20 22.68
CA ASP A 171 18.60 -14.49 24.10
C ASP A 171 17.57 -13.61 24.86
N ILE A 172 17.23 -14.04 26.08
CA ILE A 172 16.25 -13.35 26.93
C ILE A 172 16.72 -11.91 27.24
N VAL A 173 18.04 -11.69 27.37
CA VAL A 173 18.61 -10.37 27.69
C VAL A 173 18.36 -9.39 26.53
N THR A 174 18.45 -9.85 25.30
CA THR A 174 18.14 -9.05 24.10
C THR A 174 16.64 -8.80 23.98
N LEU A 175 15.82 -9.85 24.16
CA LEU A 175 14.37 -9.75 24.08
C LEU A 175 13.79 -8.80 25.13
N ASP A 176 14.36 -8.72 26.35
CA ASP A 176 13.94 -7.77 27.37
C ASP A 176 14.20 -6.30 27.00
N ARG A 177 15.11 -6.03 26.06
CA ARG A 177 15.52 -4.68 25.64
C ARG A 177 14.88 -4.17 24.36
N VAL A 178 14.15 -5.04 23.65
CA VAL A 178 13.40 -4.70 22.44
C VAL A 178 11.90 -4.78 22.70
N ARG A 179 11.12 -4.18 21.81
CA ARG A 179 9.68 -4.33 21.75
C ARG A 179 9.35 -5.34 20.65
N ARG A 180 9.22 -6.61 21.03
CA ARG A 180 8.91 -7.70 20.11
C ARG A 180 7.44 -7.65 19.70
N MET A 181 7.19 -7.77 18.41
CA MET A 181 5.88 -7.89 17.78
C MET A 181 5.89 -9.13 16.90
N ASP A 182 5.11 -10.15 17.29
CA ASP A 182 4.96 -11.37 16.51
C ASP A 182 3.82 -11.17 15.50
N ILE A 183 4.16 -11.24 14.21
CA ILE A 183 3.25 -10.95 13.09
C ILE A 183 2.86 -12.24 12.40
N GLU A 184 1.58 -12.40 12.14
CA GLU A 184 0.99 -13.52 11.45
C GLU A 184 0.37 -13.09 10.12
N ALA A 185 0.33 -14.02 9.17
CA ALA A 185 -0.33 -13.80 7.89
C ALA A 185 -1.85 -13.74 8.10
N ASP A 186 -2.48 -12.68 7.59
CA ASP A 186 -3.93 -12.46 7.69
C ASP A 186 -4.47 -12.12 6.30
N LEU A 187 -5.28 -13.04 5.74
CA LEU A 187 -5.87 -12.85 4.41
C LEU A 187 -6.82 -11.66 4.36
N ASP A 188 -7.62 -11.44 5.40
CA ASP A 188 -8.62 -10.37 5.39
C ASP A 188 -7.94 -8.99 5.34
N VAL A 189 -6.85 -8.83 6.08
CA VAL A 189 -6.01 -7.62 6.04
C VAL A 189 -5.27 -7.49 4.70
N TRP A 190 -4.75 -8.61 4.18
CA TRP A 190 -4.10 -8.59 2.88
C TRP A 190 -5.08 -8.26 1.74
N MET A 191 -6.32 -8.70 1.81
CA MET A 191 -7.36 -8.38 0.83
C MET A 191 -7.66 -6.87 0.79
N GLU A 192 -7.65 -6.15 1.92
CA GLU A 192 -7.78 -4.69 1.94
C GLU A 192 -6.63 -4.00 1.18
N TYR A 193 -5.40 -4.50 1.38
CA TYR A 193 -4.22 -4.04 0.64
C TYR A 193 -4.31 -4.40 -0.85
N ALA A 194 -4.72 -5.63 -1.15
CA ALA A 194 -4.80 -6.16 -2.51
C ALA A 194 -5.77 -5.37 -3.41
N TRP A 195 -6.89 -4.90 -2.86
CA TRP A 195 -7.80 -4.01 -3.57
C TRP A 195 -7.14 -2.67 -3.91
N LYS A 196 -6.36 -2.08 -2.99
CA LYS A 196 -5.65 -0.82 -3.21
C LYS A 196 -4.52 -0.95 -4.24
N LYS A 197 -3.87 -2.10 -4.28
CA LYS A 197 -2.77 -2.42 -5.20
C LYS A 197 -3.24 -3.03 -6.51
N GLU A 198 -4.56 -3.04 -6.75
CA GLU A 198 -5.14 -3.57 -7.99
C GLU A 198 -4.69 -5.00 -8.29
N ILE A 199 -4.55 -5.85 -7.28
CA ILE A 199 -4.22 -7.26 -7.48
C ILE A 199 -5.22 -7.89 -8.43
N HIS A 200 -4.75 -8.75 -9.33
CA HIS A 200 -5.54 -9.34 -10.39
C HIS A 200 -6.83 -9.99 -9.85
N GLY A 201 -7.98 -9.67 -10.44
CA GLY A 201 -9.30 -10.06 -9.94
C GLY A 201 -9.51 -11.57 -9.79
N SER A 202 -8.84 -12.39 -10.62
CA SER A 202 -8.89 -13.85 -10.47
C SER A 202 -8.25 -14.35 -9.18
N ILE A 203 -7.17 -13.68 -8.70
CA ILE A 203 -6.52 -14.00 -7.44
C ILE A 203 -7.45 -13.66 -6.26
N LEU A 204 -8.07 -12.48 -6.32
CA LEU A 204 -9.01 -12.03 -5.27
C LEU A 204 -10.22 -12.98 -5.18
N ALA A 205 -10.79 -13.35 -6.33
CA ALA A 205 -11.90 -14.30 -6.39
C ALA A 205 -11.49 -15.68 -5.86
N TYR A 206 -10.33 -16.19 -6.27
CA TYR A 206 -9.82 -17.49 -5.84
C TYR A 206 -9.57 -17.55 -4.34
N LEU A 207 -8.84 -16.57 -3.78
CA LEU A 207 -8.55 -16.51 -2.34
C LEU A 207 -9.78 -16.23 -1.50
N GLY A 208 -10.80 -15.57 -2.06
CA GLY A 208 -12.11 -15.44 -1.44
C GLY A 208 -12.81 -16.79 -1.20
N MET A 209 -12.59 -17.78 -2.10
CA MET A 209 -13.13 -19.14 -1.99
C MET A 209 -12.23 -20.07 -1.18
N LYS A 210 -10.92 -20.01 -1.43
CA LYS A 210 -9.92 -20.94 -0.86
C LYS A 210 -8.94 -20.16 0.03
N LYS A 211 -9.42 -19.73 1.18
CA LYS A 211 -8.67 -18.89 2.12
C LYS A 211 -7.38 -19.54 2.61
N ASP A 212 -7.39 -20.86 2.78
CA ASP A 212 -6.24 -21.63 3.28
C ASP A 212 -5.08 -21.67 2.27
N HIS A 213 -5.33 -21.32 1.00
CA HIS A 213 -4.31 -21.25 -0.04
C HIS A 213 -3.53 -19.91 -0.06
N PHE A 214 -3.90 -18.96 0.78
CA PHE A 214 -3.24 -17.66 0.84
C PHE A 214 -1.79 -17.74 1.31
N TYR A 215 -1.57 -18.48 2.40
CA TYR A 215 -0.25 -18.59 3.01
C TYR A 215 0.01 -20.02 3.48
N SER A 216 1.05 -20.64 2.96
CA SER A 216 1.48 -21.98 3.34
C SER A 216 2.99 -22.09 3.19
N VAL A 217 3.67 -22.59 4.22
CA VAL A 217 5.10 -22.89 4.16
C VAL A 217 5.31 -24.26 4.79
N GLU A 218 5.78 -25.21 4.00
CA GLU A 218 6.06 -26.56 4.42
C GLU A 218 7.49 -26.97 4.02
N ASN A 219 8.23 -27.52 4.99
CA ASN A 219 9.53 -28.10 4.77
C ASN A 219 9.38 -29.64 4.86
N THR A 220 9.43 -30.33 3.73
CA THR A 220 9.35 -31.79 3.67
C THR A 220 10.69 -32.38 3.26
N VAL A 221 10.78 -33.73 3.24
CA VAL A 221 11.96 -34.46 2.75
C VAL A 221 12.14 -34.23 1.26
N ASP A 222 11.06 -34.05 0.52
CA ASP A 222 11.02 -33.87 -0.94
C ASP A 222 11.34 -32.45 -1.40
N GLY A 223 11.34 -31.47 -0.47
CA GLY A 223 11.65 -30.09 -0.82
C GLY A 223 10.99 -29.06 0.10
N LYS A 224 11.14 -27.81 -0.29
CA LYS A 224 10.48 -26.66 0.36
C LYS A 224 9.33 -26.21 -0.51
N PHE A 225 8.13 -26.30 0.03
CA PHE A 225 6.92 -25.86 -0.63
C PHE A 225 6.37 -24.63 0.09
N PHE A 226 6.11 -23.57 -0.66
CA PHE A 226 5.61 -22.33 -0.04
C PHE A 226 4.73 -21.53 -0.98
N VAL A 227 3.76 -20.88 -0.39
CA VAL A 227 2.95 -19.84 -1.00
C VAL A 227 2.90 -18.67 -0.02
N THR A 228 3.19 -17.47 -0.49
CA THR A 228 3.26 -16.26 0.34
C THR A 228 2.44 -15.13 -0.26
N ALA A 229 2.14 -14.11 0.54
CA ALA A 229 1.47 -12.91 0.06
C ALA A 229 2.26 -12.23 -1.07
N ARG A 230 3.61 -12.19 -0.98
CA ARG A 230 4.48 -11.69 -2.06
C ARG A 230 4.33 -12.51 -3.34
N GLY A 231 4.30 -13.85 -3.25
CA GLY A 231 4.12 -14.71 -4.42
C GLY A 231 2.82 -14.41 -5.17
N TRP A 232 1.72 -14.13 -4.46
CA TRP A 232 0.46 -13.71 -5.06
C TRP A 232 0.54 -12.31 -5.70
N GLU A 233 1.25 -11.38 -5.10
CA GLU A 233 1.45 -10.03 -5.62
C GLU A 233 2.30 -10.07 -6.91
N ASP A 234 3.44 -10.75 -6.88
CA ASP A 234 4.33 -10.92 -8.05
C ASP A 234 3.60 -11.64 -9.19
N LEU A 235 2.83 -12.69 -8.87
CA LEU A 235 1.99 -13.38 -9.84
C LEU A 235 0.95 -12.45 -10.48
N SER A 236 0.33 -11.58 -9.69
CA SER A 236 -0.63 -10.60 -10.21
C SER A 236 -0.03 -9.70 -11.27
N GLU A 237 1.17 -9.17 -11.01
CA GLU A 237 1.84 -8.25 -11.94
C GLU A 237 2.18 -8.94 -13.26
N ILE A 238 2.69 -10.18 -13.21
CA ILE A 238 3.01 -10.91 -14.44
C ILE A 238 1.74 -11.33 -15.22
N LEU A 239 0.65 -11.68 -14.53
CA LEU A 239 -0.63 -11.99 -15.18
C LEU A 239 -1.14 -10.80 -15.98
N LYS A 240 -1.17 -9.61 -15.39
CA LYS A 240 -1.58 -8.37 -16.07
C LYS A 240 -0.71 -8.09 -17.29
N ALA A 241 0.61 -8.17 -17.13
CA ALA A 241 1.54 -7.93 -18.23
C ALA A 241 1.36 -8.93 -19.37
N TYR A 242 1.15 -10.22 -19.07
CA TYR A 242 0.93 -11.24 -20.09
C TYR A 242 -0.41 -11.10 -20.80
N GLU A 243 -1.46 -10.72 -20.07
CA GLU A 243 -2.77 -10.41 -20.67
C GLU A 243 -2.70 -9.22 -21.62
N GLU A 244 -1.99 -8.14 -21.24
CA GLU A 244 -1.78 -6.96 -22.10
C GLU A 244 -0.98 -7.29 -23.36
N LEU A 245 0.02 -8.17 -23.25
CA LEU A 245 0.86 -8.62 -24.36
C LEU A 245 0.21 -9.72 -25.21
N GLY A 246 -0.92 -10.28 -24.76
CA GLY A 246 -1.56 -11.42 -25.39
C GLY A 246 -0.75 -12.72 -25.30
N VAL A 247 0.12 -12.85 -24.30
CA VAL A 247 0.92 -14.05 -24.03
C VAL A 247 0.09 -15.06 -23.25
N GLU A 248 0.21 -16.34 -23.63
CA GLU A 248 -0.51 -17.42 -22.96
C GLU A 248 0.01 -17.66 -21.54
N ILE A 249 -0.91 -17.69 -20.57
CA ILE A 249 -0.63 -18.02 -19.19
C ILE A 249 -0.73 -19.53 -19.01
N THR A 250 0.34 -20.14 -18.51
CA THR A 250 0.46 -21.58 -18.34
C THR A 250 0.48 -21.98 -16.87
N GLU A 251 0.19 -23.26 -16.58
CA GLU A 251 0.31 -23.81 -15.22
C GLU A 251 1.76 -23.71 -14.71
N ASN A 252 2.76 -23.90 -15.58
CA ASN A 252 4.16 -23.80 -15.20
C ASN A 252 4.53 -22.38 -14.74
N LEU A 253 4.08 -21.36 -15.47
CA LEU A 253 4.29 -19.96 -15.04
C LEU A 253 3.75 -19.72 -13.63
N ILE A 254 2.54 -20.18 -13.35
CA ILE A 254 1.92 -20.03 -12.03
C ILE A 254 2.74 -20.77 -10.96
N GLY A 255 3.24 -21.98 -11.28
CA GLY A 255 4.08 -22.79 -10.39
C GLY A 255 5.41 -22.12 -10.04
N GLU A 256 5.95 -21.25 -10.89
CA GLU A 256 7.17 -20.48 -10.61
C GLU A 256 6.98 -19.45 -9.49
N TYR A 257 5.77 -18.93 -9.31
CA TYR A 257 5.41 -17.96 -8.25
C TYR A 257 4.80 -18.62 -7.02
N LEU A 258 3.96 -19.66 -7.25
CA LEU A 258 3.32 -20.43 -6.20
C LEU A 258 4.03 -21.78 -6.09
N CYS A 259 5.12 -21.83 -5.35
CA CYS A 259 5.97 -23.00 -5.21
C CYS A 259 5.29 -24.17 -4.46
N ARG A 260 4.03 -24.46 -4.80
CA ARG A 260 3.22 -25.57 -4.32
C ARG A 260 2.29 -26.04 -5.43
N ASP A 261 2.61 -27.17 -6.06
CA ASP A 261 1.96 -27.69 -7.26
C ASP A 261 0.43 -27.81 -7.13
N GLU A 262 -0.06 -28.29 -5.99
CA GLU A 262 -1.50 -28.44 -5.76
C GLU A 262 -2.24 -27.09 -5.82
N ILE A 263 -1.65 -26.04 -5.22
CA ILE A 263 -2.22 -24.70 -5.22
C ILE A 263 -2.10 -24.08 -6.62
N ALA A 264 -0.95 -24.25 -7.28
CA ALA A 264 -0.71 -23.75 -8.61
C ALA A 264 -1.72 -24.35 -9.64
N ARG A 265 -1.93 -25.67 -9.65
CA ARG A 265 -2.92 -26.34 -10.49
C ARG A 265 -4.34 -25.88 -10.17
N SER A 266 -4.68 -25.82 -8.88
CA SER A 266 -6.00 -25.39 -8.44
C SER A 266 -6.30 -23.95 -8.86
N TYR A 267 -5.31 -23.06 -8.73
CA TYR A 267 -5.44 -21.67 -9.16
C TYR A 267 -5.50 -21.56 -10.68
N PHE A 268 -4.66 -22.29 -11.43
CA PHE A 268 -4.69 -22.27 -12.90
C PHE A 268 -6.06 -22.69 -13.45
N ALA A 269 -6.66 -23.76 -12.92
CA ALA A 269 -8.01 -24.17 -13.30
C ALA A 269 -9.04 -23.05 -13.01
N SER A 270 -8.95 -22.41 -11.85
CA SER A 270 -9.83 -21.29 -11.49
C SER A 270 -9.60 -20.08 -12.39
N TYR A 271 -8.35 -19.78 -12.77
CA TYR A 271 -8.00 -18.69 -13.69
C TYR A 271 -8.60 -18.92 -15.09
N GLN A 272 -8.52 -20.15 -15.62
CA GLN A 272 -9.14 -20.49 -16.90
C GLN A 272 -10.66 -20.29 -16.88
N LEU A 273 -11.32 -20.71 -15.78
CA LEU A 273 -12.76 -20.48 -15.59
C LEU A 273 -13.08 -18.99 -15.44
N TYR A 274 -12.27 -18.23 -14.71
CA TYR A 274 -12.44 -16.80 -14.55
C TYR A 274 -12.40 -16.06 -15.91
N ARG A 275 -11.46 -16.39 -16.77
CA ARG A 275 -11.39 -15.83 -18.13
C ARG A 275 -12.60 -16.23 -18.96
N LYS A 276 -12.92 -17.51 -19.00
CA LYS A 276 -14.07 -18.03 -19.73
C LYS A 276 -15.38 -17.34 -19.31
N TYR A 277 -15.63 -17.26 -18.01
CA TYR A 277 -16.85 -16.62 -17.52
C TYR A 277 -16.85 -15.11 -17.73
N GLY A 278 -15.70 -14.45 -17.71
CA GLY A 278 -15.57 -13.04 -18.07
C GLY A 278 -16.07 -12.75 -19.49
N GLU A 279 -15.72 -13.64 -20.45
CA GLU A 279 -16.20 -13.57 -21.82
C GLU A 279 -17.67 -14.02 -21.94
N ASP A 280 -18.02 -15.17 -21.37
CA ASP A 280 -19.34 -15.76 -21.45
C ASP A 280 -20.45 -14.88 -20.87
N TYR A 281 -20.19 -14.21 -19.74
CA TYR A 281 -21.17 -13.33 -19.12
C TYR A 281 -21.17 -11.91 -19.69
N GLY A 282 -20.11 -11.49 -20.37
CA GLY A 282 -19.99 -10.15 -20.96
C GLY A 282 -20.15 -9.02 -19.94
N LEU A 283 -19.57 -9.18 -18.73
CA LEU A 283 -19.83 -8.31 -17.58
C LEU A 283 -19.44 -6.85 -17.81
N LYS A 284 -18.45 -6.57 -18.66
CA LYS A 284 -18.12 -5.18 -19.05
C LYS A 284 -19.30 -4.53 -19.76
N ARG A 285 -19.98 -5.23 -20.69
CA ARG A 285 -21.15 -4.74 -21.41
C ARG A 285 -22.38 -4.64 -20.50
N LEU A 286 -22.49 -5.51 -19.50
CA LEU A 286 -23.53 -5.43 -18.46
C LEU A 286 -23.38 -4.14 -17.66
N LEU A 287 -22.18 -3.88 -17.13
CA LEU A 287 -21.89 -2.72 -16.30
C LEU A 287 -22.04 -1.41 -17.11
N SER A 288 -21.52 -1.34 -18.33
CA SER A 288 -21.69 -0.16 -19.21
C SER A 288 -23.15 0.07 -19.63
N GLY A 289 -24.01 -0.95 -19.56
CA GLY A 289 -25.40 -0.91 -19.99
C GLY A 289 -25.60 -1.04 -21.50
N GLU A 290 -24.59 -1.58 -22.19
CA GLU A 290 -24.64 -1.89 -23.63
C GLU A 290 -25.28 -3.25 -23.92
N MET A 291 -25.57 -4.04 -22.88
CA MET A 291 -26.20 -5.36 -23.01
C MET A 291 -27.71 -5.20 -23.17
N ALA A 292 -28.27 -5.86 -24.20
CA ALA A 292 -29.71 -5.87 -24.41
C ALA A 292 -30.43 -6.67 -23.29
N GLU A 293 -31.66 -6.29 -22.96
CA GLU A 293 -32.44 -6.94 -21.88
C GLU A 293 -32.63 -8.44 -22.08
N GLU A 294 -32.88 -8.87 -23.37
CA GLU A 294 -33.01 -10.29 -23.70
C GLU A 294 -31.73 -11.08 -23.44
N GLU A 295 -30.57 -10.48 -23.74
CA GLU A 295 -29.26 -11.05 -23.47
C GLU A 295 -29.00 -11.13 -21.97
N GLN A 296 -29.32 -10.06 -21.22
CA GLN A 296 -29.20 -10.03 -19.78
C GLN A 296 -30.04 -11.13 -19.11
N GLN A 297 -31.29 -11.33 -19.53
CA GLN A 297 -32.15 -12.41 -19.03
C GLN A 297 -31.57 -13.79 -19.27
N LYS A 298 -30.94 -14.03 -20.45
CA LYS A 298 -30.23 -15.27 -20.74
C LYS A 298 -29.05 -15.50 -19.76
N LYS A 299 -28.27 -14.42 -19.46
CA LYS A 299 -27.16 -14.51 -18.53
C LYS A 299 -27.62 -14.74 -17.08
N VAL A 300 -28.75 -14.15 -16.68
CA VAL A 300 -29.37 -14.42 -15.37
C VAL A 300 -29.75 -15.90 -15.24
N LYS A 301 -30.44 -16.47 -16.23
CA LYS A 301 -30.80 -17.90 -16.22
C LYS A 301 -29.57 -18.81 -16.20
N MET A 302 -28.50 -18.43 -16.90
CA MET A 302 -27.24 -19.15 -16.89
C MET A 302 -26.62 -19.15 -15.49
N ALA A 303 -26.59 -17.99 -14.80
CA ALA A 303 -26.06 -17.84 -13.47
C ALA A 303 -26.89 -18.57 -12.40
N GLU A 304 -28.24 -18.61 -12.52
CA GLU A 304 -29.12 -19.37 -11.63
C GLU A 304 -28.80 -20.87 -11.65
N GLY A 305 -28.48 -21.43 -12.83
CA GLY A 305 -28.12 -22.84 -13.03
C GLY A 305 -26.65 -23.16 -12.77
N ALA A 306 -25.83 -22.17 -12.47
CA ALA A 306 -24.39 -22.30 -12.35
C ALA A 306 -23.95 -23.04 -11.08
N SER A 307 -22.74 -23.65 -11.13
CA SER A 307 -22.10 -24.23 -9.96
C SER A 307 -21.74 -23.16 -8.91
N PHE A 308 -21.52 -23.58 -7.69
CA PHE A 308 -21.11 -22.68 -6.61
C PHE A 308 -19.82 -21.91 -6.97
N GLU A 309 -18.83 -22.59 -7.54
CA GLU A 309 -17.57 -21.96 -7.96
C GLU A 309 -17.80 -20.91 -9.05
N GLU A 310 -18.63 -21.20 -10.04
CA GLU A 310 -18.98 -20.26 -11.12
C GLU A 310 -19.65 -19.01 -10.58
N ARG A 311 -20.63 -19.13 -9.67
CA ARG A 311 -21.32 -18.00 -9.05
C ARG A 311 -20.36 -17.09 -8.30
N PHE A 312 -19.41 -17.69 -7.57
CA PHE A 312 -18.35 -16.94 -6.87
C PHE A 312 -17.43 -16.20 -7.83
N LEU A 313 -16.99 -16.86 -8.92
CA LEU A 313 -16.14 -16.23 -9.91
C LEU A 313 -16.85 -15.07 -10.62
N VAL A 314 -18.13 -15.23 -10.96
CA VAL A 314 -18.94 -14.15 -11.54
C VAL A 314 -19.07 -12.96 -10.59
N THR A 315 -19.28 -13.23 -9.30
CA THR A 315 -19.30 -12.17 -8.27
C THR A 315 -17.95 -11.45 -8.18
N GLY A 316 -16.84 -12.19 -8.20
CA GLY A 316 -15.49 -11.62 -8.22
C GLY A 316 -15.20 -10.79 -9.46
N LEU A 317 -15.66 -11.23 -10.63
CA LEU A 317 -15.56 -10.48 -11.90
C LEU A 317 -16.33 -9.16 -11.85
N LEU A 318 -17.53 -9.13 -11.26
CA LEU A 318 -18.30 -7.89 -11.07
C LEU A 318 -17.57 -6.92 -10.14
N LEU A 319 -17.02 -7.42 -9.01
CA LEU A 319 -16.25 -6.62 -8.08
C LEU A 319 -14.99 -6.04 -8.74
N SER A 320 -14.28 -6.84 -9.53
CA SER A 320 -13.09 -6.41 -10.25
C SER A 320 -13.41 -5.34 -11.30
N GLY A 321 -14.50 -5.52 -12.07
CA GLY A 321 -14.94 -4.53 -13.05
C GLY A 321 -15.30 -3.19 -12.41
N LEU A 322 -16.04 -3.22 -11.30
CA LEU A 322 -16.37 -2.01 -10.54
C LEU A 322 -15.14 -1.36 -9.91
N ASN A 323 -14.17 -2.16 -9.42
CA ASN A 323 -12.94 -1.61 -8.83
C ASN A 323 -12.18 -0.74 -9.83
N GLY A 324 -12.04 -1.18 -11.08
CA GLY A 324 -11.43 -0.36 -12.12
C GLY A 324 -12.12 1.00 -12.27
N SER A 325 -13.46 1.02 -12.29
CA SER A 325 -14.23 2.27 -12.38
C SER A 325 -14.02 3.19 -11.16
N PHE A 326 -13.92 2.63 -9.95
CA PHE A 326 -13.65 3.42 -8.74
C PHE A 326 -12.25 4.02 -8.75
N LEU A 327 -11.25 3.29 -9.20
CA LEU A 327 -9.88 3.79 -9.33
C LEU A 327 -9.76 4.90 -10.36
N ASP A 328 -10.41 4.74 -11.52
CA ASP A 328 -10.48 5.80 -12.54
C ASP A 328 -11.10 7.09 -11.98
N TYR A 329 -12.16 6.94 -11.16
CA TYR A 329 -12.79 8.09 -10.50
C TYR A 329 -11.87 8.74 -9.46
N GLU A 330 -11.24 7.95 -8.60
CA GLU A 330 -10.34 8.47 -7.56
C GLU A 330 -9.16 9.22 -8.18
N LYS A 331 -8.58 8.69 -9.25
CA LYS A 331 -7.53 9.37 -10.00
C LYS A 331 -8.02 10.72 -10.53
N LEU A 332 -9.18 10.73 -11.19
CA LEU A 332 -9.77 11.96 -11.75
C LEU A 332 -10.13 12.98 -10.66
N ASP A 333 -10.59 12.52 -9.51
CA ASP A 333 -10.89 13.35 -8.33
C ASP A 333 -9.63 14.00 -7.77
N LYS A 334 -8.57 13.22 -7.54
CA LYS A 334 -7.26 13.70 -7.07
C LYS A 334 -6.65 14.71 -8.05
N GLU A 335 -6.65 14.39 -9.34
CA GLU A 335 -6.14 15.26 -10.41
C GLU A 335 -6.91 16.59 -10.45
N THR A 336 -8.25 16.52 -10.43
CA THR A 336 -9.11 17.72 -10.43
C THR A 336 -8.89 18.55 -9.16
N GLY A 337 -8.80 17.92 -8.01
CA GLY A 337 -8.52 18.57 -6.73
C GLY A 337 -7.15 19.25 -6.70
N ALA A 338 -6.11 18.61 -7.21
CA ALA A 338 -4.77 19.18 -7.31
C ALA A 338 -4.72 20.41 -8.23
N VAL A 339 -5.35 20.32 -9.40
CA VAL A 339 -5.49 21.49 -10.30
C VAL A 339 -6.24 22.62 -9.61
N TYR A 340 -7.32 22.35 -8.88
CA TYR A 340 -8.06 23.37 -8.14
C TYR A 340 -7.17 24.12 -7.14
N GLN A 341 -6.37 23.40 -6.35
CA GLN A 341 -5.45 24.02 -5.39
C GLN A 341 -4.44 24.93 -6.10
N GLU A 342 -3.88 24.48 -7.22
CA GLU A 342 -2.95 25.30 -7.98
C GLU A 342 -3.60 26.52 -8.65
N LEU A 343 -4.85 26.42 -9.07
CA LEU A 343 -5.59 27.57 -9.57
C LEU A 343 -5.86 28.64 -8.49
N LEU A 344 -5.98 28.24 -7.21
CA LEU A 344 -6.03 29.19 -6.10
C LEU A 344 -4.71 29.94 -5.94
N HIS A 345 -3.56 29.23 -6.05
CA HIS A 345 -2.24 29.84 -6.02
C HIS A 345 -2.02 30.74 -7.25
N LEU A 346 -2.40 30.27 -8.45
CA LEU A 346 -2.32 31.05 -9.68
C LEU A 346 -3.14 32.35 -9.60
N LYS A 347 -4.36 32.28 -9.05
CA LYS A 347 -5.18 33.47 -8.87
C LYS A 347 -4.50 34.53 -8.02
N ALA A 348 -3.91 34.11 -6.91
CA ALA A 348 -3.14 35.01 -6.04
C ALA A 348 -1.92 35.57 -6.76
N PHE A 349 -1.22 34.75 -7.54
CA PHE A 349 -0.02 35.17 -8.29
C PHE A 349 -0.35 36.17 -9.41
N LEU A 350 -1.48 36.00 -10.11
CA LEU A 350 -1.90 36.89 -11.20
C LEU A 350 -2.42 38.23 -10.72
N HIS A 351 -2.80 38.38 -9.45
CA HIS A 351 -3.37 39.61 -8.89
C HIS A 351 -2.50 40.84 -9.11
N ASP A 352 -1.17 40.67 -8.99
CA ASP A 352 -0.19 41.77 -9.14
C ASP A 352 0.49 41.80 -10.51
N LYS A 353 0.02 40.97 -11.46
CA LYS A 353 0.59 40.86 -12.81
C LYS A 353 -0.22 41.63 -13.83
N LYS A 354 0.46 42.07 -14.90
CA LYS A 354 -0.16 42.92 -15.93
C LYS A 354 -0.70 42.16 -17.12
N ASP A 355 -0.18 40.97 -17.38
CA ASP A 355 -0.57 40.16 -18.53
C ASP A 355 -0.48 38.66 -18.25
N MET A 356 -1.06 37.86 -19.15
CA MET A 356 -1.14 36.40 -19.04
C MET A 356 0.17 35.67 -19.30
N THR A 357 1.27 36.35 -19.67
CA THR A 357 2.60 35.73 -19.76
C THR A 357 3.07 35.24 -18.38
N ALA A 358 2.51 35.83 -17.32
CA ALA A 358 2.74 35.40 -15.94
C ALA A 358 2.29 33.93 -15.67
N LEU A 359 1.37 33.36 -16.47
CA LEU A 359 0.99 31.95 -16.37
C LEU A 359 2.18 31.02 -16.73
N ASP A 360 2.96 31.40 -17.74
CA ASP A 360 4.14 30.63 -18.11
C ASP A 360 5.23 30.74 -17.05
N GLU A 361 5.43 31.94 -16.49
CA GLU A 361 6.35 32.14 -15.36
C GLU A 361 5.95 31.25 -14.18
N PHE A 362 4.67 31.18 -13.84
CA PHE A 362 4.14 30.35 -12.78
C PHE A 362 4.38 28.86 -13.05
N THR A 363 4.09 28.41 -14.27
CA THR A 363 4.30 27.02 -14.70
C THR A 363 5.76 26.62 -14.68
N ASP A 364 6.67 27.52 -15.12
CA ASP A 364 8.11 27.26 -15.09
C ASP A 364 8.67 27.18 -13.66
N VAL A 365 8.17 27.99 -12.74
CA VAL A 365 8.52 27.89 -11.31
C VAL A 365 8.09 26.51 -10.76
N LYS A 366 6.90 26.04 -11.12
CA LYS A 366 6.41 24.71 -10.72
C LYS A 366 7.28 23.58 -11.26
N LYS A 367 7.65 23.64 -12.55
CA LYS A 367 8.56 22.64 -13.17
C LYS A 367 9.90 22.58 -12.43
N LYS A 368 10.50 23.72 -12.15
CA LYS A 368 11.76 23.78 -11.40
C LYS A 368 11.62 23.20 -9.99
N SER A 369 10.54 23.54 -9.30
CA SER A 369 10.24 22.98 -7.99
C SER A 369 10.06 21.46 -8.02
N LEU A 370 9.35 20.93 -9.04
CA LEU A 370 9.20 19.49 -9.24
C LEU A 370 10.54 18.81 -9.48
N ALA A 371 11.38 19.36 -10.37
CA ALA A 371 12.71 18.79 -10.67
C ALA A 371 13.59 18.68 -9.41
N VAL A 372 13.64 19.74 -8.59
CA VAL A 372 14.40 19.74 -7.32
C VAL A 372 13.86 18.67 -6.35
N ARG A 373 12.53 18.52 -6.25
CA ARG A 373 11.93 17.51 -5.36
C ARG A 373 12.12 16.09 -5.87
N LEU A 374 12.19 15.87 -7.17
CA LEU A 374 12.50 14.58 -7.78
C LEU A 374 13.98 14.21 -7.55
N GLU A 375 14.91 15.13 -7.77
CA GLU A 375 16.33 14.91 -7.48
C GLU A 375 16.59 14.60 -6.00
N ALA A 376 15.80 15.20 -5.11
CA ALA A 376 15.86 14.95 -3.66
C ALA A 376 15.06 13.71 -3.22
N GLU A 377 14.42 12.96 -4.15
CA GLU A 377 13.54 11.80 -3.86
C GLU A 377 12.47 12.10 -2.78
N LEU A 378 11.91 13.30 -2.82
CA LEU A 378 10.91 13.76 -1.84
C LEU A 378 9.48 13.37 -2.20
N LEU A 379 9.25 12.86 -3.40
CA LEU A 379 7.93 12.52 -3.94
C LEU A 379 7.85 11.02 -4.19
N ASN A 380 6.71 10.43 -3.82
CA ASN A 380 6.37 9.10 -4.30
C ASN A 380 5.84 9.16 -5.74
N LEU A 381 5.69 7.99 -6.38
CA LEU A 381 5.26 7.89 -7.78
C LEU A 381 3.88 8.53 -8.01
N GLU A 382 2.95 8.36 -7.08
CA GLU A 382 1.60 8.95 -7.18
C GLU A 382 1.64 10.48 -7.09
N GLN A 383 2.43 11.03 -6.17
CA GLN A 383 2.63 12.47 -6.05
C GLN A 383 3.30 13.05 -7.28
N GLN A 384 4.31 12.36 -7.82
CA GLN A 384 4.98 12.75 -9.05
C GLN A 384 4.00 12.82 -10.22
N THR A 385 3.24 11.75 -10.46
CA THR A 385 2.27 11.69 -11.57
C THR A 385 1.19 12.76 -11.45
N THR A 386 0.73 13.05 -10.23
CA THR A 386 -0.25 14.12 -9.98
C THR A 386 0.33 15.50 -10.28
N GLU A 387 1.55 15.79 -9.84
CA GLU A 387 2.22 17.07 -10.12
C GLU A 387 2.53 17.26 -11.61
N GLU A 388 2.97 16.20 -12.29
CA GLU A 388 3.19 16.21 -13.75
C GLU A 388 1.87 16.48 -14.50
N PHE A 389 0.75 15.88 -14.02
CA PHE A 389 -0.57 16.15 -14.58
C PHE A 389 -0.97 17.62 -14.41
N VAL A 390 -0.77 18.20 -13.23
CA VAL A 390 -1.05 19.62 -12.96
C VAL A 390 -0.25 20.52 -13.87
N ILE A 391 1.06 20.28 -14.01
CA ILE A 391 1.93 21.08 -14.89
C ILE A 391 1.45 21.01 -16.33
N ARG A 392 1.16 19.80 -16.85
CA ARG A 392 0.64 19.62 -18.20
C ARG A 392 -0.68 20.35 -18.40
N THR A 393 -1.59 20.30 -17.42
CA THR A 393 -2.87 21.00 -17.48
C THR A 393 -2.68 22.52 -17.53
N LEU A 394 -1.75 23.09 -16.75
CA LEU A 394 -1.43 24.51 -16.79
C LEU A 394 -0.83 24.92 -18.15
N GLU A 395 0.01 24.06 -18.75
CA GLU A 395 0.52 24.28 -20.12
C GLU A 395 -0.60 24.28 -21.17
N GLU A 396 -1.55 23.35 -21.07
CA GLU A 396 -2.73 23.29 -21.96
C GLU A 396 -3.58 24.56 -21.82
N PHE A 397 -3.77 25.07 -20.61
CA PHE A 397 -4.42 26.34 -20.36
C PHE A 397 -3.66 27.50 -21.00
N SER A 398 -2.34 27.58 -20.80
CA SER A 398 -1.50 28.59 -21.43
C SER A 398 -1.59 28.55 -22.95
N LEU A 399 -1.50 27.38 -23.55
CA LEU A 399 -1.66 27.21 -25.00
C LEU A 399 -3.03 27.70 -25.51
N THR A 400 -4.10 27.44 -24.75
CA THR A 400 -5.45 27.88 -25.11
C THR A 400 -5.57 29.40 -25.03
N ILE A 401 -5.10 30.03 -23.96
CA ILE A 401 -5.06 31.48 -23.77
C ILE A 401 -4.28 32.17 -24.91
N ARG A 402 -3.13 31.60 -25.30
CA ARG A 402 -2.33 32.13 -26.43
C ARG A 402 -3.06 32.01 -27.77
N LYS A 403 -3.70 30.86 -28.04
CA LYS A 403 -4.49 30.64 -29.28
C LYS A 403 -5.67 31.59 -29.39
N GLU A 404 -6.30 31.93 -28.28
CA GLU A 404 -7.42 32.87 -28.22
C GLU A 404 -6.95 34.33 -28.12
N HIS A 405 -5.62 34.60 -28.13
CA HIS A 405 -5.00 35.94 -28.05
C HIS A 405 -5.44 36.75 -26.83
N ILE A 406 -5.70 36.09 -25.70
CA ILE A 406 -6.10 36.75 -24.46
C ILE A 406 -4.84 37.23 -23.73
N THR A 407 -4.73 38.53 -23.53
CA THR A 407 -3.59 39.16 -22.87
C THR A 407 -3.91 39.65 -21.46
N ASP A 408 -5.14 40.04 -21.21
CA ASP A 408 -5.60 40.55 -19.91
C ASP A 408 -5.74 39.44 -18.89
N THR A 409 -5.24 39.67 -17.65
CA THR A 409 -5.20 38.65 -16.58
C THR A 409 -6.59 38.26 -16.06
N GLU A 410 -7.55 39.22 -15.99
CA GLU A 410 -8.89 38.96 -15.49
C GLU A 410 -9.67 38.07 -16.49
N THR A 411 -9.67 38.49 -17.78
CA THR A 411 -10.30 37.72 -18.86
C THR A 411 -9.65 36.36 -19.02
N GLY A 412 -8.32 36.29 -18.92
CA GLY A 412 -7.56 35.06 -19.03
C GLY A 412 -7.87 34.07 -17.88
N PHE A 413 -7.94 34.57 -16.65
CA PHE A 413 -8.30 33.71 -15.52
C PHE A 413 -9.76 33.23 -15.60
N GLU A 414 -10.69 34.06 -16.08
CA GLU A 414 -12.09 33.63 -16.29
C GLU A 414 -12.16 32.54 -17.37
N ARG A 415 -11.35 32.61 -18.41
CA ARG A 415 -11.24 31.54 -19.41
C ARG A 415 -10.67 30.23 -18.83
N ILE A 416 -9.63 30.32 -18.00
CA ILE A 416 -9.10 29.17 -17.28
C ILE A 416 -10.17 28.55 -16.38
N ARG A 417 -10.97 29.36 -15.68
CA ARG A 417 -12.08 28.89 -14.86
C ARG A 417 -13.12 28.11 -15.67
N GLN A 418 -13.42 28.56 -16.89
CA GLN A 418 -14.31 27.80 -17.79
C GLN A 418 -13.72 26.45 -18.17
N LEU A 419 -12.44 26.39 -18.57
CA LEU A 419 -11.75 25.15 -18.90
C LEU A 419 -11.71 24.18 -17.69
N PHE A 420 -11.45 24.71 -16.51
CA PHE A 420 -11.51 23.90 -15.28
C PHE A 420 -12.93 23.41 -14.99
N THR A 421 -13.96 24.18 -15.29
CA THR A 421 -15.36 23.75 -15.14
C THR A 421 -15.66 22.53 -16.02
N GLU A 422 -15.08 22.44 -17.22
CA GLU A 422 -15.21 21.26 -18.10
C GLU A 422 -14.59 20.01 -17.44
N MET A 423 -13.45 20.16 -16.72
CA MET A 423 -12.85 19.04 -15.96
C MET A 423 -13.76 18.59 -14.80
N VAL A 424 -14.37 19.54 -14.09
CA VAL A 424 -15.33 19.23 -13.01
C VAL A 424 -16.56 18.51 -13.56
N GLU A 425 -17.07 18.89 -14.71
CA GLU A 425 -18.21 18.19 -15.35
C GLU A 425 -17.82 16.77 -15.78
N LYS A 426 -16.64 16.55 -16.35
CA LYS A 426 -16.12 15.20 -16.65
C LYS A 426 -16.07 14.33 -15.40
N ARG A 427 -15.57 14.87 -14.25
CA ARG A 427 -15.57 14.16 -12.96
C ARG A 427 -17.00 13.78 -12.53
N LYS A 428 -17.96 14.72 -12.61
CA LYS A 428 -19.37 14.46 -12.27
C LYS A 428 -20.00 13.39 -13.17
N ASP A 429 -19.69 13.42 -14.46
CA ASP A 429 -20.24 12.44 -15.41
C ASP A 429 -19.63 11.05 -15.17
N CYS A 430 -18.33 10.98 -14.80
CA CYS A 430 -17.70 9.75 -14.35
C CYS A 430 -18.42 9.19 -13.10
N ALA A 431 -18.69 10.02 -12.10
CA ALA A 431 -19.42 9.61 -10.90
C ALA A 431 -20.83 9.07 -11.22
N LYS A 432 -21.58 9.77 -12.09
CA LYS A 432 -22.92 9.30 -12.54
C LYS A 432 -22.84 7.96 -13.28
N LYS A 433 -21.80 7.75 -14.10
CA LYS A 433 -21.56 6.49 -14.78
C LYS A 433 -21.39 5.36 -13.79
N ILE A 434 -20.53 5.54 -12.80
CA ILE A 434 -20.22 4.52 -11.76
C ILE A 434 -21.45 4.23 -10.90
N SER A 435 -22.23 5.24 -10.51
CA SER A 435 -23.49 5.01 -9.80
C SER A 435 -24.44 4.10 -10.57
N ARG A 436 -24.55 4.29 -11.90
CA ARG A 436 -25.36 3.41 -12.77
C ARG A 436 -24.75 1.99 -12.91
N GLU A 437 -23.44 1.88 -12.97
CA GLU A 437 -22.74 0.58 -12.98
C GLU A 437 -23.01 -0.20 -11.68
N LEU A 438 -22.96 0.46 -10.53
CA LEU A 438 -23.32 -0.11 -9.23
C LEU A 438 -24.77 -0.59 -9.20
N GLU A 439 -25.72 0.25 -9.64
CA GLU A 439 -27.14 -0.11 -9.68
C GLU A 439 -27.38 -1.34 -10.56
N ARG A 440 -26.75 -1.42 -11.75
CA ARG A 440 -26.84 -2.56 -12.64
C ARG A 440 -26.23 -3.81 -12.02
N ALA A 441 -25.06 -3.69 -11.37
CA ALA A 441 -24.43 -4.81 -10.68
C ALA A 441 -25.34 -5.36 -9.58
N PHE A 442 -25.93 -4.50 -8.75
CA PHE A 442 -26.88 -4.93 -7.73
C PHE A 442 -28.16 -5.55 -8.31
N ALA A 443 -28.69 -4.97 -9.40
CA ALA A 443 -29.83 -5.53 -10.09
C ALA A 443 -29.55 -6.94 -10.64
N PHE A 444 -28.38 -7.13 -11.26
CA PHE A 444 -27.92 -8.42 -11.75
C PHE A 444 -27.75 -9.44 -10.59
N MET A 445 -27.03 -9.05 -9.53
CA MET A 445 -26.82 -9.90 -8.36
C MET A 445 -28.15 -10.33 -7.72
N LYS A 446 -29.09 -9.39 -7.59
CA LYS A 446 -30.40 -9.67 -7.04
C LYS A 446 -31.23 -10.62 -7.94
N ALA A 447 -31.16 -10.42 -9.26
CA ALA A 447 -31.84 -11.28 -10.21
C ALA A 447 -31.28 -12.70 -10.23
N CYS A 448 -29.93 -12.86 -10.19
CA CYS A 448 -29.29 -14.18 -10.23
C CYS A 448 -29.33 -14.93 -8.91
N PHE A 449 -29.11 -14.26 -7.78
CA PHE A 449 -28.78 -14.91 -6.52
C PHE A 449 -29.66 -14.46 -5.33
N GLY A 450 -30.54 -13.49 -5.55
CA GLY A 450 -31.42 -12.97 -4.49
C GLY A 450 -30.61 -12.46 -3.29
N ASP A 451 -31.01 -12.89 -2.09
CA ASP A 451 -30.31 -12.59 -0.82
C ASP A 451 -29.33 -13.73 -0.41
N GLY A 452 -28.74 -14.43 -1.39
CA GLY A 452 -27.82 -15.56 -1.20
C GLY A 452 -26.43 -15.18 -0.66
N GLN A 453 -25.57 -16.19 -0.52
CA GLN A 453 -24.18 -16.01 -0.06
C GLN A 453 -23.35 -15.16 -1.02
N GLU A 454 -23.64 -15.23 -2.30
CA GLU A 454 -23.01 -14.46 -3.37
C GLU A 454 -23.25 -12.95 -3.16
N THR A 455 -24.46 -12.55 -2.79
CA THR A 455 -24.80 -11.16 -2.48
C THR A 455 -24.09 -10.68 -1.21
N VAL A 456 -23.96 -11.55 -0.19
CA VAL A 456 -23.15 -11.24 1.00
C VAL A 456 -21.69 -11.01 0.64
N LEU A 457 -21.14 -11.87 -0.21
CA LEU A 457 -19.75 -11.72 -0.70
C LEU A 457 -19.58 -10.42 -1.47
N PHE A 458 -20.51 -10.10 -2.36
CA PHE A 458 -20.49 -8.86 -3.16
C PHE A 458 -20.47 -7.61 -2.28
N VAL A 459 -21.41 -7.51 -1.33
CA VAL A 459 -21.48 -6.38 -0.39
C VAL A 459 -20.24 -6.30 0.51
N THR A 460 -19.76 -7.46 1.00
CA THR A 460 -18.54 -7.50 1.81
C THR A 460 -17.31 -7.06 1.00
N GLY A 461 -17.23 -7.47 -0.26
CA GLY A 461 -16.18 -7.05 -1.18
C GLY A 461 -16.17 -5.53 -1.40
N LEU A 462 -17.33 -4.92 -1.64
CA LEU A 462 -17.47 -3.46 -1.74
C LEU A 462 -17.11 -2.75 -0.43
N THR A 463 -17.48 -3.31 0.72
CA THR A 463 -17.15 -2.74 2.04
C THR A 463 -15.65 -2.74 2.32
N ARG A 464 -14.94 -3.82 1.94
CA ARG A 464 -13.49 -3.97 2.13
C ARG A 464 -12.67 -3.15 1.15
N ASN A 465 -13.24 -2.85 0.00
CA ASN A 465 -12.63 -1.99 -1.00
C ASN A 465 -12.74 -0.52 -0.56
N SER A 466 -11.60 0.09 -0.20
CA SER A 466 -11.57 1.49 0.28
C SER A 466 -12.07 2.49 -0.74
N HIS A 467 -11.82 2.25 -2.05
CA HIS A 467 -12.25 3.13 -3.15
C HIS A 467 -13.77 3.05 -3.32
N ALA A 468 -14.32 1.82 -3.32
CA ALA A 468 -15.77 1.62 -3.35
C ALA A 468 -16.46 2.23 -2.12
N ALA A 469 -15.92 2.01 -0.92
CA ALA A 469 -16.47 2.55 0.32
C ALA A 469 -16.43 4.08 0.36
N ALA A 470 -15.36 4.72 -0.14
CA ALA A 470 -15.25 6.17 -0.25
C ALA A 470 -16.29 6.72 -1.24
N PHE A 471 -16.40 6.11 -2.43
CA PHE A 471 -17.37 6.50 -3.45
C PHE A 471 -18.82 6.38 -2.94
N ILE A 472 -19.16 5.22 -2.35
CA ILE A 472 -20.52 4.98 -1.82
C ILE A 472 -20.85 5.95 -0.67
N ARG A 473 -19.87 6.35 0.13
CA ARG A 473 -20.05 7.36 1.20
C ARG A 473 -20.38 8.74 0.62
N GLU A 474 -19.73 9.11 -0.48
CA GLU A 474 -19.89 10.44 -1.12
C GLU A 474 -21.20 10.54 -1.94
N TYR A 475 -21.48 9.50 -2.74
CA TYR A 475 -22.61 9.55 -3.71
C TYR A 475 -23.83 8.74 -3.29
N GLY A 476 -23.68 7.88 -2.30
CA GLY A 476 -24.73 6.95 -1.87
C GLY A 476 -24.86 5.73 -2.80
N CYS A 477 -25.56 4.72 -2.31
CA CYS A 477 -26.01 3.56 -3.08
C CYS A 477 -27.10 2.85 -2.27
N ASP A 478 -28.37 3.12 -2.55
CA ASP A 478 -29.50 2.57 -1.81
C ASP A 478 -29.50 1.02 -1.74
N PRO A 479 -29.22 0.29 -2.83
CA PRO A 479 -29.13 -1.18 -2.77
C PRO A 479 -28.03 -1.67 -1.83
N TYR A 480 -26.90 -0.97 -1.76
CA TYR A 480 -25.81 -1.34 -0.84
C TYR A 480 -26.23 -1.19 0.61
N PHE A 481 -26.83 -0.05 0.98
CA PHE A 481 -27.26 0.20 2.35
C PHE A 481 -28.37 -0.78 2.79
N ALA A 482 -29.35 -1.03 1.92
CA ALA A 482 -30.41 -2.00 2.20
C ALA A 482 -29.86 -3.44 2.41
N CYS A 483 -28.88 -3.88 1.65
CA CYS A 483 -28.24 -5.18 1.85
C CYS A 483 -27.35 -5.18 3.09
N SER A 484 -26.60 -4.12 3.36
CA SER A 484 -25.72 -3.99 4.52
C SER A 484 -26.50 -4.02 5.85
N GLU A 485 -27.62 -3.33 5.93
CA GLU A 485 -28.52 -3.39 7.10
C GLU A 485 -29.03 -4.81 7.35
N LYS A 486 -29.50 -5.51 6.32
CA LYS A 486 -29.94 -6.90 6.44
C LYS A 486 -28.83 -7.82 6.98
N LEU A 487 -27.57 -7.60 6.56
CA LEU A 487 -26.43 -8.36 7.03
C LEU A 487 -26.09 -8.10 8.50
N LEU A 488 -26.23 -6.86 8.96
CA LEU A 488 -26.05 -6.51 10.37
C LEU A 488 -27.10 -7.17 11.25
N TYR A 489 -28.39 -7.16 10.85
CA TYR A 489 -29.46 -7.85 11.58
C TYR A 489 -29.22 -9.36 11.65
N ARG A 490 -28.84 -10.02 10.56
CA ARG A 490 -28.52 -11.45 10.55
C ARG A 490 -27.33 -11.81 11.45
N LYS A 491 -26.30 -10.96 11.52
CA LYS A 491 -25.16 -11.15 12.44
C LYS A 491 -25.58 -11.02 13.90
N GLN A 492 -26.43 -10.08 14.23
CA GLN A 492 -26.95 -9.89 15.59
C GLN A 492 -27.86 -11.08 16.01
N GLU A 493 -28.73 -11.53 15.11
CA GLU A 493 -29.58 -12.67 15.33
C GLU A 493 -28.76 -13.96 15.56
N LYS A 494 -27.74 -14.21 14.73
CA LYS A 494 -26.85 -15.35 14.90
C LYS A 494 -26.08 -15.30 16.22
N LYS A 495 -25.56 -14.13 16.60
CA LYS A 495 -24.89 -13.94 17.89
C LYS A 495 -25.81 -14.20 19.08
N LEU A 496 -27.07 -13.72 19.03
CA LEU A 496 -28.05 -13.97 20.03
C LEU A 496 -28.43 -15.47 20.12
N GLN A 497 -28.52 -16.17 18.98
CA GLN A 497 -28.75 -17.62 18.96
C GLN A 497 -27.59 -18.39 19.60
N GLU A 498 -26.33 -18.05 19.27
CA GLU A 498 -25.13 -18.65 19.86
C GLU A 498 -25.06 -18.40 21.38
N GLU A 499 -25.40 -17.18 21.83
CA GLU A 499 -25.53 -16.86 23.27
C GLU A 499 -26.65 -17.66 23.96
N CYS A 500 -27.82 -17.79 23.34
CA CYS A 500 -28.90 -18.62 23.85
C CYS A 500 -28.52 -20.11 23.94
N GLU A 501 -27.87 -20.67 22.91
CA GLU A 501 -27.37 -22.03 22.90
C GLU A 501 -26.29 -22.27 23.96
N SER A 502 -25.45 -21.28 24.24
CA SER A 502 -24.44 -21.37 25.30
C SER A 502 -25.08 -21.40 26.69
N LEU A 503 -26.15 -20.63 26.89
CA LEU A 503 -26.91 -20.59 28.14
C LEU A 503 -27.74 -21.89 28.39
N LEU A 504 -28.18 -22.56 27.33
CA LEU A 504 -28.89 -23.83 27.40
C LEU A 504 -27.98 -25.05 27.70
N LYS A 505 -26.66 -24.87 27.60
CA LYS A 505 -25.63 -25.89 27.90
C LYS A 505 -25.07 -25.78 29.33
N ILE A 506 -25.53 -24.80 30.11
CA ILE A 506 -25.27 -24.63 31.54
C ILE A 506 -26.45 -25.22 32.33
#